data_2232a3680219b61ea9557c22983fe91b
#
_entry.id   2232a3680219b61ea9557c22983fe91b
#
_cell.length_a   1.000
_cell.length_b   1.000
_cell.length_c   1.000
_cell.angle_alpha   90.00
_cell.angle_beta   90.00
_cell.angle_gamma   90.00
#
_symmetry.space_group_name_H-M   'P 1'
#
loop_
_entity.id
_entity.type
_entity.pdbx_description
1 polymer ?
#
loop_
_entity_poly.entity_id
_entity_poly.type
_entity_poly.pdbx_seq_one_letter_code
_entity_poly.pdbx_strand_id
1 'polypeptide(L)'
;NPTILDKWILSRLDQTVLKVTSSLDKFNAHSGTKAIEEFTSDFSTWYIRRSRDRVGPGASKGKDKEVCYQTFFTVLETLSRLLMPYTPFLADAIYTNLTGNESVNLADWPKKPKSKDINKELLNQMALVRKICEQAHAQRKINELAVKQPLSSVTVEISDSLALEENKDFLQLIKEEINVEKVIFKKGEALSVELDTELTADLVKKRQTREVIRLIQQKRKDAGCKLDEIVDVTLPSWPKEYEDVIKAKTLVGKITKGKEVTIKK
;
A
#
# COMPACT_ATOMS: atom_id res chain seq x y z
N ASN A 1 8.86 -8.02 14.00
CA ASN A 1 7.50 -7.74 14.52
C ASN A 1 6.60 -7.29 13.39
N PRO A 2 5.30 -7.67 13.39
CA PRO A 2 4.33 -7.21 12.41
C PRO A 2 4.21 -5.68 12.40
N THR A 3 4.14 -5.10 11.21
CA THR A 3 3.88 -3.66 11.02
C THR A 3 2.42 -3.32 11.38
N ILE A 4 2.10 -2.04 11.46
CA ILE A 4 0.73 -1.60 11.70
C ILE A 4 -0.23 -2.06 10.59
N LEU A 5 0.25 -2.13 9.34
CA LEU A 5 -0.53 -2.64 8.21
C LEU A 5 -0.78 -4.14 8.30
N ASP A 6 0.21 -4.93 8.76
CA ASP A 6 0.01 -6.37 8.97
C ASP A 6 -1.07 -6.62 10.04
N LYS A 7 -0.98 -5.92 11.16
CA LYS A 7 -1.97 -6.00 12.25
C LYS A 7 -3.35 -5.56 11.79
N TRP A 8 -3.41 -4.48 11.00
CA TRP A 8 -4.67 -3.97 10.48
C TRP A 8 -5.35 -4.96 9.54
N ILE A 9 -4.62 -5.49 8.54
CA ILE A 9 -5.23 -6.39 7.55
C ILE A 9 -5.68 -7.72 8.17
N LEU A 10 -4.96 -8.22 9.17
CA LEU A 10 -5.37 -9.39 9.93
C LEU A 10 -6.63 -9.11 10.76
N SER A 11 -6.74 -7.96 11.43
CA SER A 11 -7.97 -7.56 12.14
C SER A 11 -9.15 -7.35 11.18
N ARG A 12 -8.91 -6.87 9.96
CA ARG A 12 -9.92 -6.77 8.90
C ARG A 12 -10.37 -8.15 8.42
N LEU A 13 -9.41 -9.08 8.27
CA LEU A 13 -9.71 -10.46 7.93
C LEU A 13 -10.63 -11.11 8.97
N ASP A 14 -10.28 -10.98 10.24
CA ASP A 14 -11.09 -11.50 11.35
C ASP A 14 -12.50 -10.92 11.37
N GLN A 15 -12.64 -9.61 11.16
CA GLN A 15 -13.94 -8.95 11.03
C GLN A 15 -14.74 -9.52 9.83
N THR A 16 -14.06 -9.81 8.72
CA THR A 16 -14.68 -10.37 7.52
C THR A 16 -15.12 -11.80 7.75
N VAL A 17 -14.32 -12.64 8.41
CA VAL A 17 -14.69 -14.01 8.79
C VAL A 17 -15.97 -13.99 9.62
N LEU A 18 -16.07 -13.12 10.63
CA LEU A 18 -17.29 -13.00 11.45
C LEU A 18 -18.50 -12.60 10.61
N LYS A 19 -18.33 -11.61 9.73
CA LYS A 19 -19.42 -11.07 8.92
C LYS A 19 -19.92 -12.09 7.90
N VAL A 20 -19.01 -12.77 7.20
CA VAL A 20 -19.34 -13.80 6.20
C VAL A 20 -20.04 -14.99 6.88
N THR A 21 -19.45 -15.50 7.97
CA THR A 21 -20.07 -16.60 8.74
C THR A 21 -21.47 -16.26 9.19
N SER A 22 -21.65 -15.10 9.84
CA SER A 22 -22.99 -14.65 10.29
C SER A 22 -23.97 -14.42 9.14
N SER A 23 -23.48 -14.06 7.96
CA SER A 23 -24.32 -13.87 6.77
C SER A 23 -24.78 -15.20 6.20
N LEU A 24 -23.89 -16.19 6.13
CA LEU A 24 -24.24 -17.55 5.68
C LEU A 24 -25.19 -18.25 6.66
N ASP A 25 -24.98 -18.12 7.98
CA ASP A 25 -25.86 -18.64 9.01
C ASP A 25 -27.32 -18.11 8.85
N LYS A 26 -27.48 -16.94 8.23
CA LYS A 26 -28.77 -16.28 7.95
C LYS A 26 -29.23 -16.44 6.50
N PHE A 27 -28.57 -17.27 5.71
CA PHE A 27 -28.82 -17.44 4.26
C PHE A 27 -28.77 -16.13 3.47
N ASN A 28 -28.00 -15.14 3.94
CA ASN A 28 -27.82 -13.84 3.30
C ASN A 28 -26.51 -13.80 2.50
N ALA A 29 -26.51 -14.44 1.33
CA ALA A 29 -25.35 -14.50 0.45
C ALA A 29 -24.86 -13.10 0.01
N HIS A 30 -25.77 -12.17 -0.25
CA HIS A 30 -25.41 -10.81 -0.68
C HIS A 30 -24.55 -10.07 0.35
N SER A 31 -24.93 -10.10 1.63
CA SER A 31 -24.13 -9.47 2.69
C SER A 31 -22.75 -10.11 2.86
N GLY A 32 -22.67 -11.45 2.67
CA GLY A 32 -21.39 -12.16 2.71
C GLY A 32 -20.48 -11.78 1.56
N THR A 33 -21.00 -11.76 0.33
CA THR A 33 -20.25 -11.36 -0.87
C THR A 33 -19.73 -9.92 -0.76
N LYS A 34 -20.59 -8.98 -0.30
CA LYS A 34 -20.19 -7.59 -0.09
C LYS A 34 -19.05 -7.45 0.92
N ALA A 35 -19.08 -8.22 2.01
CA ALA A 35 -18.01 -8.20 3.00
C ALA A 35 -16.66 -8.70 2.42
N ILE A 36 -16.69 -9.72 1.55
CA ILE A 36 -15.53 -10.24 0.84
C ILE A 36 -15.00 -9.20 -0.16
N GLU A 37 -15.87 -8.55 -0.91
CA GLU A 37 -15.50 -7.50 -1.88
C GLU A 37 -14.82 -6.32 -1.18
N GLU A 38 -15.39 -5.80 -0.10
CA GLU A 38 -14.80 -4.72 0.70
C GLU A 38 -13.42 -5.12 1.24
N PHE A 39 -13.29 -6.33 1.79
CA PHE A 39 -12.00 -6.84 2.27
C PHE A 39 -10.98 -6.98 1.14
N THR A 40 -11.37 -7.52 0.00
CA THR A 40 -10.48 -7.70 -1.16
C THR A 40 -10.00 -6.35 -1.69
N SER A 41 -10.86 -5.34 -1.70
CA SER A 41 -10.48 -3.95 -2.02
C SER A 41 -9.46 -3.42 -1.03
N ASP A 42 -9.68 -3.56 0.27
CA ASP A 42 -8.74 -3.14 1.32
C ASP A 42 -7.39 -3.86 1.19
N PHE A 43 -7.42 -5.16 0.96
CA PHE A 43 -6.23 -5.97 0.80
C PHE A 43 -5.41 -5.56 -0.42
N SER A 44 -6.03 -5.39 -1.59
CA SER A 44 -5.32 -5.06 -2.83
C SER A 44 -4.86 -3.60 -2.89
N THR A 45 -5.74 -2.65 -2.56
CA THR A 45 -5.47 -1.22 -2.76
C THR A 45 -4.62 -0.62 -1.64
N TRP A 46 -4.69 -1.15 -0.42
CA TRP A 46 -3.92 -0.67 0.72
C TRP A 46 -2.80 -1.61 1.11
N TYR A 47 -3.08 -2.86 1.45
CA TYR A 47 -2.05 -3.73 2.00
C TYR A 47 -1.04 -4.17 0.93
N ILE A 48 -1.46 -4.77 -0.20
CA ILE A 48 -0.55 -5.26 -1.25
C ILE A 48 0.24 -4.11 -1.85
N ARG A 49 -0.44 -3.04 -2.24
CA ARG A 49 0.20 -1.90 -2.87
C ARG A 49 1.31 -1.29 -2.02
N ARG A 50 1.06 -1.15 -0.71
CA ARG A 50 2.02 -0.54 0.21
C ARG A 50 3.09 -1.51 0.72
N SER A 51 2.87 -2.80 0.58
CA SER A 51 3.85 -3.84 0.94
C SER A 51 4.83 -4.18 -0.19
N ARG A 52 4.71 -3.55 -1.36
CA ARG A 52 5.58 -3.86 -2.52
C ARG A 52 7.06 -3.75 -2.23
N ASP A 53 7.47 -2.69 -1.55
CA ASP A 53 8.88 -2.44 -1.24
C ASP A 53 9.43 -3.43 -0.20
N ARG A 54 8.56 -4.06 0.61
CA ARG A 54 8.91 -5.09 1.60
C ARG A 54 9.18 -6.45 0.98
N VAL A 55 8.55 -6.76 -0.15
CA VAL A 55 8.61 -8.09 -0.80
C VAL A 55 9.26 -8.06 -2.18
N GLY A 56 9.48 -6.87 -2.75
CA GLY A 56 10.04 -6.68 -4.07
C GLY A 56 11.47 -7.24 -4.22
N PRO A 57 12.00 -7.32 -5.46
CA PRO A 57 13.34 -7.86 -5.72
C PRO A 57 14.46 -7.09 -5.01
N GLY A 58 14.28 -5.78 -4.78
CA GLY A 58 15.21 -4.93 -4.03
C GLY A 58 15.00 -4.94 -2.51
N ALA A 59 14.02 -5.70 -2.00
CA ALA A 59 13.79 -5.80 -0.56
C ALA A 59 14.91 -6.57 0.12
N SER A 60 15.40 -6.04 1.24
CA SER A 60 16.40 -6.73 2.06
C SER A 60 15.84 -8.08 2.52
N LYS A 61 16.69 -9.12 2.46
CA LYS A 61 16.36 -10.41 3.08
C LYS A 61 16.34 -10.19 4.60
N GLY A 62 15.20 -10.46 5.25
CA GLY A 62 15.08 -10.29 6.68
C GLY A 62 13.69 -10.60 7.23
N LYS A 63 13.56 -10.51 8.56
CA LYS A 63 12.33 -10.85 9.29
C LYS A 63 11.09 -10.08 8.83
N ASP A 64 11.24 -8.85 8.35
CA ASP A 64 10.11 -8.05 7.85
C ASP A 64 9.50 -8.65 6.59
N LYS A 65 10.34 -9.12 5.66
CA LYS A 65 9.90 -9.81 4.45
C LYS A 65 9.17 -11.12 4.77
N GLU A 66 9.69 -11.89 5.73
CA GLU A 66 9.06 -13.14 6.19
C GLU A 66 7.69 -12.88 6.81
N VAL A 67 7.58 -11.89 7.70
CA VAL A 67 6.30 -11.49 8.31
C VAL A 67 5.29 -11.06 7.26
N CYS A 68 5.72 -10.31 6.26
CA CYS A 68 4.87 -9.90 5.16
C CYS A 68 4.35 -11.11 4.36
N TYR A 69 5.21 -12.07 4.01
CA TYR A 69 4.80 -13.28 3.32
C TYR A 69 3.87 -14.15 4.18
N GLN A 70 4.13 -14.29 5.47
CA GLN A 70 3.23 -15.00 6.37
C GLN A 70 1.84 -14.33 6.43
N THR A 71 1.80 -13.01 6.43
CA THR A 71 0.53 -12.25 6.39
C THR A 71 -0.19 -12.48 5.07
N PHE A 72 0.50 -12.43 3.92
CA PHE A 72 -0.09 -12.77 2.62
C PHE A 72 -0.66 -14.18 2.60
N PHE A 73 0.13 -15.15 3.07
CA PHE A 73 -0.30 -16.55 3.12
C PHE A 73 -1.57 -16.71 3.96
N THR A 74 -1.58 -16.17 5.19
CA THR A 74 -2.75 -16.25 6.10
C THR A 74 -3.98 -15.61 5.47
N VAL A 75 -3.83 -14.44 4.85
CA VAL A 75 -4.95 -13.73 4.22
C VAL A 75 -5.49 -14.53 3.04
N LEU A 76 -4.64 -14.97 2.12
CA LEU A 76 -5.08 -15.67 0.90
C LEU A 76 -5.66 -17.04 1.20
N GLU A 77 -5.07 -17.77 2.14
CA GLU A 77 -5.56 -19.08 2.56
C GLU A 77 -6.93 -18.98 3.23
N THR A 78 -7.11 -18.03 4.15
CA THR A 78 -8.40 -17.79 4.79
C THR A 78 -9.45 -17.26 3.79
N LEU A 79 -9.05 -16.34 2.92
CA LEU A 79 -9.93 -15.77 1.90
C LEU A 79 -10.41 -16.83 0.92
N SER A 80 -9.55 -17.78 0.51
CA SER A 80 -9.97 -18.90 -0.37
C SER A 80 -11.07 -19.75 0.27
N ARG A 81 -10.95 -20.04 1.57
CA ARG A 81 -12.03 -20.76 2.30
C ARG A 81 -13.33 -19.95 2.40
N LEU A 82 -13.25 -18.63 2.60
CA LEU A 82 -14.44 -17.75 2.60
C LEU A 82 -15.10 -17.65 1.22
N LEU A 83 -14.32 -17.72 0.15
CA LEU A 83 -14.80 -17.66 -1.23
C LEU A 83 -15.46 -18.95 -1.70
N MET A 84 -15.17 -20.08 -1.08
CA MET A 84 -15.63 -21.40 -1.54
C MET A 84 -17.15 -21.46 -1.79
N PRO A 85 -18.04 -20.98 -0.89
CA PRO A 85 -19.48 -21.03 -1.12
C PRO A 85 -19.99 -20.12 -2.26
N TYR A 86 -19.17 -19.17 -2.73
CA TYR A 86 -19.54 -18.15 -3.72
C TYR A 86 -18.90 -18.41 -5.08
N THR A 87 -17.61 -18.75 -5.09
CA THR A 87 -16.80 -18.95 -6.29
C THR A 87 -15.91 -20.17 -6.14
N PRO A 88 -16.47 -21.40 -6.11
CA PRO A 88 -15.75 -22.61 -5.72
C PRO A 88 -14.51 -22.89 -6.58
N PHE A 89 -14.58 -22.73 -7.90
CA PHE A 89 -13.46 -23.02 -8.79
C PHE A 89 -12.27 -22.08 -8.57
N LEU A 90 -12.54 -20.77 -8.38
CA LEU A 90 -11.49 -19.80 -8.07
C LEU A 90 -10.89 -20.04 -6.69
N ALA A 91 -11.75 -20.31 -5.71
CA ALA A 91 -11.34 -20.60 -4.33
C ALA A 91 -10.41 -21.82 -4.28
N ASP A 92 -10.78 -22.88 -4.98
CA ASP A 92 -10.01 -24.12 -5.03
C ASP A 92 -8.66 -23.92 -5.73
N ALA A 93 -8.64 -23.23 -6.87
CA ALA A 93 -7.41 -22.90 -7.58
C ALA A 93 -6.43 -22.07 -6.72
N ILE A 94 -6.92 -21.09 -5.95
CA ILE A 94 -6.08 -20.31 -5.02
C ILE A 94 -5.54 -21.22 -3.91
N TYR A 95 -6.43 -21.98 -3.26
CA TYR A 95 -6.09 -22.81 -2.12
C TYR A 95 -5.07 -23.90 -2.45
N THR A 96 -5.31 -24.66 -3.51
CA THR A 96 -4.42 -25.78 -3.93
C THR A 96 -3.04 -25.28 -4.34
N ASN A 97 -2.97 -24.17 -5.10
CA ASN A 97 -1.68 -23.57 -5.50
C ASN A 97 -0.91 -22.97 -4.30
N LEU A 98 -1.62 -22.47 -3.30
CA LEU A 98 -1.00 -21.82 -2.15
C LEU A 98 -0.52 -22.82 -1.09
N THR A 99 -1.32 -23.87 -0.83
CA THR A 99 -1.11 -24.80 0.28
C THR A 99 -0.52 -26.12 -0.16
N GLY A 100 -0.68 -26.53 -1.42
CA GLY A 100 -0.37 -27.86 -1.91
C GLY A 100 -1.37 -28.94 -1.48
N ASN A 101 -2.44 -28.58 -0.76
CA ASN A 101 -3.50 -29.51 -0.35
C ASN A 101 -4.43 -29.84 -1.52
N GLU A 102 -5.15 -30.96 -1.41
CA GLU A 102 -5.98 -31.52 -2.48
C GLU A 102 -7.11 -30.59 -2.93
N SER A 103 -7.89 -30.02 -2.01
CA SER A 103 -9.00 -29.14 -2.32
C SER A 103 -9.42 -28.27 -1.14
N VAL A 104 -9.90 -27.06 -1.43
CA VAL A 104 -10.52 -26.17 -0.43
C VAL A 104 -11.81 -26.75 0.13
N ASN A 105 -12.50 -27.63 -0.62
CA ASN A 105 -13.73 -28.27 -0.20
C ASN A 105 -13.52 -29.29 0.94
N LEU A 106 -12.29 -29.78 1.12
CA LEU A 106 -11.91 -30.66 2.20
C LEU A 106 -11.36 -29.92 3.42
N ALA A 107 -11.20 -28.60 3.31
CA ALA A 107 -10.69 -27.78 4.40
C ALA A 107 -11.81 -27.36 5.35
N ASP A 108 -11.47 -27.28 6.64
CA ASP A 108 -12.39 -26.73 7.63
C ASP A 108 -12.73 -25.25 7.36
N TRP A 109 -13.93 -24.84 7.70
CA TRP A 109 -14.32 -23.44 7.70
C TRP A 109 -13.39 -22.62 8.62
N PRO A 110 -13.03 -21.37 8.25
CA PRO A 110 -12.16 -20.55 9.10
C PRO A 110 -12.69 -20.43 10.53
N LYS A 111 -11.82 -20.66 11.51
CA LYS A 111 -12.20 -20.55 12.92
C LYS A 111 -12.76 -19.15 13.21
N LYS A 112 -13.88 -19.12 13.89
CA LYS A 112 -14.54 -17.88 14.30
C LYS A 112 -13.63 -17.13 15.30
N PRO A 113 -13.09 -15.96 14.95
CA PRO A 113 -12.28 -15.18 15.87
C PRO A 113 -13.12 -14.71 17.07
N LYS A 114 -12.50 -14.60 18.23
CA LYS A 114 -13.15 -14.01 19.40
C LYS A 114 -13.22 -12.50 19.23
N SER A 115 -14.29 -11.87 19.70
CA SER A 115 -14.45 -10.40 19.60
C SER A 115 -13.28 -9.60 20.18
N LYS A 116 -12.56 -10.15 21.17
CA LYS A 116 -11.37 -9.56 21.77
C LYS A 116 -10.12 -9.62 20.88
N ASP A 117 -10.11 -10.50 19.87
CA ASP A 117 -8.98 -10.68 18.96
C ASP A 117 -8.99 -9.60 17.86
N ILE A 118 -10.15 -8.95 17.67
CA ILE A 118 -10.33 -7.86 16.70
C ILE A 118 -9.94 -6.53 17.36
N ASN A 119 -8.90 -5.93 16.84
CA ASN A 119 -8.46 -4.61 17.30
C ASN A 119 -9.34 -3.50 16.70
N LYS A 120 -10.47 -3.22 17.37
CA LYS A 120 -11.44 -2.21 16.92
C LYS A 120 -10.85 -0.80 16.86
N GLU A 121 -9.97 -0.46 17.78
CA GLU A 121 -9.32 0.83 17.81
C GLU A 121 -8.44 1.02 16.57
N LEU A 122 -7.59 0.05 16.25
CA LEU A 122 -6.78 0.05 15.03
C LEU A 122 -7.62 0.14 13.77
N LEU A 123 -8.75 -0.56 13.72
CA LEU A 123 -9.68 -0.49 12.58
C LEU A 123 -10.26 0.92 12.41
N ASN A 124 -10.66 1.58 13.50
CA ASN A 124 -11.19 2.93 13.49
C ASN A 124 -10.11 3.96 13.09
N GLN A 125 -8.90 3.83 13.64
CA GLN A 125 -7.77 4.69 13.31
C GLN A 125 -7.42 4.57 11.80
N MET A 126 -7.34 3.36 11.27
CA MET A 126 -7.09 3.16 9.85
C MET A 126 -8.23 3.65 8.96
N ALA A 127 -9.48 3.53 9.39
CA ALA A 127 -10.61 4.10 8.67
C ALA A 127 -10.48 5.63 8.57
N LEU A 128 -10.06 6.28 9.66
CA LEU A 128 -9.82 7.71 9.71
C LEU A 128 -8.63 8.12 8.79
N VAL A 129 -7.50 7.39 8.87
CA VAL A 129 -6.34 7.61 7.97
C VAL A 129 -6.77 7.55 6.51
N ARG A 130 -7.57 6.54 6.13
CA ARG A 130 -8.08 6.39 4.76
C ARG A 130 -8.97 7.54 4.34
N LYS A 131 -9.84 8.02 5.24
CA LYS A 131 -10.71 9.16 4.98
C LYS A 131 -9.94 10.47 4.81
N ILE A 132 -8.88 10.68 5.60
CA ILE A 132 -7.95 11.80 5.42
C ILE A 132 -7.30 11.73 4.03
N CYS A 133 -6.78 10.56 3.65
CA CYS A 133 -6.16 10.38 2.34
C CYS A 133 -7.14 10.60 1.18
N GLU A 134 -8.37 10.12 1.31
CA GLU A 134 -9.43 10.32 0.31
C GLU A 134 -9.74 11.80 0.11
N GLN A 135 -9.93 12.57 1.21
CA GLN A 135 -10.16 14.02 1.12
C GLN A 135 -8.96 14.77 0.53
N ALA A 136 -7.74 14.38 0.91
CA ALA A 136 -6.53 14.95 0.32
C ALA A 136 -6.42 14.70 -1.19
N HIS A 137 -6.76 13.49 -1.64
CA HIS A 137 -6.80 13.19 -3.08
C HIS A 137 -7.91 13.96 -3.81
N ALA A 138 -9.07 14.16 -3.18
CA ALA A 138 -10.13 15.02 -3.73
C ALA A 138 -9.64 16.48 -3.89
N GLN A 139 -8.95 17.01 -2.87
CA GLN A 139 -8.33 18.34 -2.93
C GLN A 139 -7.28 18.44 -4.05
N ARG A 140 -6.43 17.41 -4.21
CA ARG A 140 -5.47 17.36 -5.32
C ARG A 140 -6.16 17.43 -6.69
N LYS A 141 -7.27 16.71 -6.85
CA LYS A 141 -8.06 16.71 -8.10
C LYS A 141 -8.65 18.07 -8.38
N ILE A 142 -9.22 18.74 -7.38
CA ILE A 142 -9.79 20.09 -7.50
C ILE A 142 -8.73 21.11 -7.93
N ASN A 143 -7.50 20.99 -7.36
CA ASN A 143 -6.40 21.91 -7.67
C ASN A 143 -5.53 21.44 -8.86
N GLU A 144 -5.97 20.45 -9.63
CA GLU A 144 -5.25 19.87 -10.79
C GLU A 144 -3.82 19.40 -10.49
N LEU A 145 -3.57 19.00 -9.22
CA LEU A 145 -2.26 18.58 -8.74
C LEU A 145 -2.07 17.07 -8.92
N ALA A 146 -1.10 16.68 -9.72
CA ALA A 146 -0.76 15.27 -9.87
C ALA A 146 -0.34 14.63 -8.53
N VAL A 147 -0.78 13.41 -8.26
CA VAL A 147 -0.41 12.66 -7.03
C VAL A 147 1.11 12.53 -6.87
N LYS A 148 1.85 12.47 -7.99
CA LYS A 148 3.32 12.39 -8.01
C LYS A 148 4.02 13.69 -7.61
N GLN A 149 3.32 14.83 -7.63
CA GLN A 149 3.86 16.11 -7.18
C GLN A 149 3.94 16.08 -5.66
N PRO A 150 5.13 16.12 -5.05
CA PRO A 150 5.24 16.28 -3.61
C PRO A 150 4.79 17.69 -3.21
N LEU A 151 4.13 17.79 -2.06
CA LEU A 151 3.72 19.06 -1.46
C LEU A 151 4.40 19.22 -0.10
N SER A 152 4.49 20.45 0.39
CA SER A 152 5.14 20.77 1.65
C SER A 152 4.37 20.20 2.85
N SER A 153 3.06 20.40 2.90
CA SER A 153 2.26 19.99 4.04
C SER A 153 0.79 19.72 3.72
N VAL A 154 0.15 19.02 4.64
CA VAL A 154 -1.31 18.92 4.76
C VAL A 154 -1.72 19.33 6.16
N THR A 155 -2.75 20.16 6.27
CA THR A 155 -3.42 20.46 7.54
C THR A 155 -4.67 19.60 7.64
N VAL A 156 -4.82 18.89 8.74
CA VAL A 156 -5.96 18.02 9.06
C VAL A 156 -6.64 18.58 10.31
N GLU A 157 -7.86 19.05 10.17
CA GLU A 157 -8.69 19.48 11.29
C GLU A 157 -9.60 18.34 11.72
N ILE A 158 -9.59 18.02 13.01
CA ILE A 158 -10.38 16.93 13.59
C ILE A 158 -10.59 17.18 15.09
N SER A 159 -11.69 16.64 15.64
CA SER A 159 -12.03 16.80 17.05
C SER A 159 -11.07 16.10 18.01
N ASP A 160 -10.54 14.94 17.61
CA ASP A 160 -9.58 14.15 18.39
C ASP A 160 -8.52 13.56 17.45
N SER A 161 -7.31 14.12 17.52
CA SER A 161 -6.15 13.72 16.69
C SER A 161 -5.09 12.95 17.46
N LEU A 162 -5.16 12.91 18.81
CA LEU A 162 -4.09 12.41 19.68
C LEU A 162 -3.58 11.02 19.25
N ALA A 163 -4.49 10.09 19.01
CA ALA A 163 -4.12 8.72 18.63
C ALA A 163 -3.37 8.61 17.28
N LEU A 164 -3.59 9.55 16.35
CA LEU A 164 -2.88 9.60 15.07
C LEU A 164 -1.57 10.40 15.19
N GLU A 165 -1.57 11.50 15.93
CA GLU A 165 -0.40 12.38 16.12
C GLU A 165 0.75 11.66 16.84
N GLU A 166 0.44 10.88 17.86
CA GLU A 166 1.43 10.14 18.64
C GLU A 166 1.97 8.91 17.91
N ASN A 167 1.27 8.41 16.90
CA ASN A 167 1.65 7.20 16.20
C ASN A 167 2.42 7.52 14.90
N LYS A 168 3.74 7.34 14.96
CA LYS A 168 4.65 7.58 13.82
C LYS A 168 4.29 6.78 12.56
N ASP A 169 3.75 5.56 12.72
CA ASP A 169 3.39 4.70 11.61
C ASP A 169 2.21 5.29 10.84
N PHE A 170 1.18 5.82 11.53
CA PHE A 170 0.07 6.49 10.87
C PHE A 170 0.49 7.79 10.17
N LEU A 171 1.33 8.59 10.84
CA LEU A 171 1.87 9.80 10.22
C LEU A 171 2.64 9.48 8.94
N GLN A 172 3.46 8.45 8.98
CA GLN A 172 4.21 8.01 7.81
C GLN A 172 3.29 7.49 6.70
N LEU A 173 2.26 6.70 7.04
CA LEU A 173 1.25 6.24 6.09
C LEU A 173 0.56 7.40 5.37
N ILE A 174 0.11 8.42 6.11
CA ILE A 174 -0.52 9.61 5.52
C ILE A 174 0.45 10.35 4.62
N LYS A 175 1.67 10.65 5.09
CA LYS A 175 2.71 11.34 4.30
C LYS A 175 2.99 10.66 2.97
N GLU A 176 3.20 9.36 3.00
CA GLU A 176 3.51 8.58 1.81
C GLU A 176 2.33 8.48 0.85
N GLU A 177 1.11 8.27 1.39
CA GLU A 177 -0.08 8.08 0.57
C GLU A 177 -0.44 9.34 -0.19
N ILE A 178 -0.47 10.47 0.48
CA ILE A 178 -0.83 11.75 -0.12
C ILE A 178 0.38 12.53 -0.65
N ASN A 179 1.60 11.99 -0.50
CA ASN A 179 2.86 12.56 -0.99
C ASN A 179 3.10 13.99 -0.46
N VAL A 180 3.15 14.13 0.87
CA VAL A 180 3.47 15.38 1.57
C VAL A 180 4.65 15.19 2.52
N GLU A 181 5.38 16.27 2.81
CA GLU A 181 6.52 16.22 3.73
C GLU A 181 6.08 16.29 5.20
N LYS A 182 5.01 17.02 5.48
CA LYS A 182 4.51 17.23 6.85
C LYS A 182 3.00 17.02 6.93
N VAL A 183 2.56 16.47 8.06
CA VAL A 183 1.14 16.41 8.46
C VAL A 183 1.01 17.29 9.69
N ILE A 184 0.07 18.22 9.67
CA ILE A 184 -0.21 19.16 10.73
C ILE A 184 -1.64 18.91 11.18
N PHE A 185 -1.83 18.55 12.45
CA PHE A 185 -3.15 18.40 13.01
C PHE A 185 -3.57 19.69 13.72
N LYS A 186 -4.83 20.03 13.57
CA LYS A 186 -5.49 21.12 14.29
C LYS A 186 -6.79 20.63 14.89
N LYS A 187 -7.17 21.20 16.01
CA LYS A 187 -8.46 20.91 16.62
C LYS A 187 -9.57 21.59 15.80
N GLY A 188 -10.56 20.80 15.39
CA GLY A 188 -11.73 21.23 14.65
C GLY A 188 -12.98 20.47 15.08
N GLU A 189 -14.15 20.89 14.70
CA GLU A 189 -15.42 20.21 15.02
C GLU A 189 -15.69 19.00 14.10
N ALA A 190 -15.22 19.08 12.85
CA ALA A 190 -15.39 18.04 11.85
C ALA A 190 -14.07 17.78 11.12
N LEU A 191 -13.96 16.60 10.50
CA LEU A 191 -12.82 16.27 9.67
C LEU A 191 -12.78 17.19 8.44
N SER A 192 -11.74 18.01 8.33
CA SER A 192 -11.40 18.76 7.13
C SER A 192 -9.92 18.56 6.79
N VAL A 193 -9.59 18.64 5.51
CA VAL A 193 -8.23 18.44 5.00
C VAL A 193 -7.91 19.57 4.04
N GLU A 194 -6.80 20.25 4.28
CA GLU A 194 -6.31 21.34 3.44
C GLU A 194 -4.86 21.07 3.03
N LEU A 195 -4.58 21.15 1.72
CA LEU A 195 -3.25 20.96 1.16
C LEU A 195 -2.55 22.31 0.98
N ASP A 196 -1.30 22.38 1.39
CA ASP A 196 -0.41 23.46 0.96
C ASP A 196 -0.03 23.23 -0.51
N THR A 197 -0.55 24.07 -1.37
CA THR A 197 -0.39 23.95 -2.83
C THR A 197 0.78 24.76 -3.37
N GLU A 198 1.51 25.48 -2.53
CA GLU A 198 2.69 26.25 -2.94
C GLU A 198 3.84 25.32 -3.33
N LEU A 199 4.32 25.47 -4.56
CA LEU A 199 5.39 24.63 -5.12
C LEU A 199 6.75 25.32 -4.97
N THR A 200 7.55 24.86 -4.04
CA THR A 200 8.93 25.31 -3.90
C THR A 200 9.83 24.70 -4.99
N ALA A 201 10.96 25.35 -5.29
CA ALA A 201 11.93 24.85 -6.26
C ALA A 201 12.42 23.42 -5.92
N ASP A 202 12.55 23.09 -4.63
CA ASP A 202 12.93 21.76 -4.16
C ASP A 202 11.85 20.70 -4.45
N LEU A 203 10.59 21.01 -4.22
CA LEU A 203 9.48 20.12 -4.54
C LEU A 203 9.38 19.82 -6.04
N VAL A 204 9.67 20.82 -6.89
CA VAL A 204 9.74 20.60 -8.34
C VAL A 204 10.90 19.66 -8.70
N LYS A 205 12.09 19.82 -8.11
CA LYS A 205 13.23 18.92 -8.31
C LYS A 205 12.93 17.48 -7.83
N LYS A 206 12.26 17.31 -6.70
CA LYS A 206 11.81 16.00 -6.21
C LYS A 206 10.86 15.30 -7.19
N ARG A 207 9.94 16.04 -7.80
CA ARG A 207 9.09 15.52 -8.87
C ARG A 207 9.91 15.07 -10.08
N GLN A 208 10.82 15.92 -10.57
CA GLN A 208 11.69 15.60 -11.69
C GLN A 208 12.52 14.34 -11.41
N THR A 209 13.04 14.19 -10.19
CA THR A 209 13.76 12.98 -9.75
C THR A 209 12.93 11.72 -9.91
N ARG A 210 11.64 11.75 -9.51
CA ARG A 210 10.75 10.59 -9.66
C ARG A 210 10.43 10.28 -11.13
N GLU A 211 10.30 11.31 -11.96
CA GLU A 211 10.11 11.14 -13.41
C GLU A 211 11.33 10.47 -14.06
N VAL A 212 12.54 10.90 -13.68
CA VAL A 212 13.80 10.29 -14.13
C VAL A 212 13.89 8.82 -13.68
N ILE A 213 13.60 8.52 -12.41
CA ILE A 213 13.61 7.15 -11.89
C ILE A 213 12.64 6.27 -12.70
N ARG A 214 11.42 6.74 -12.95
CA ARG A 214 10.45 5.98 -13.73
C ARG A 214 10.93 5.74 -15.16
N LEU A 215 11.53 6.74 -15.79
CA LEU A 215 12.05 6.65 -17.15
C LEU A 215 13.19 5.62 -17.24
N ILE A 216 14.11 5.64 -16.29
CA ILE A 216 15.19 4.64 -16.22
C ILE A 216 14.61 3.23 -16.02
N GLN A 217 13.66 3.06 -15.11
CA GLN A 217 13.02 1.75 -14.88
C GLN A 217 12.29 1.23 -16.13
N GLN A 218 11.61 2.11 -16.86
CA GLN A 218 11.00 1.73 -18.13
C GLN A 218 12.05 1.30 -19.15
N LYS A 219 13.12 2.06 -19.31
CA LYS A 219 14.22 1.73 -20.23
C LYS A 219 14.94 0.43 -19.86
N ARG A 220 15.12 0.16 -18.55
CA ARG A 220 15.65 -1.13 -18.05
C ARG A 220 14.76 -2.29 -18.47
N LYS A 221 13.44 -2.14 -18.35
CA LYS A 221 12.45 -3.14 -18.79
C LYS A 221 12.53 -3.36 -20.28
N ASP A 222 12.56 -2.29 -21.09
CA ASP A 222 12.64 -2.35 -22.54
C ASP A 222 13.95 -3.01 -23.03
N ALA A 223 15.05 -2.80 -22.28
CA ALA A 223 16.35 -3.43 -22.54
C ALA A 223 16.47 -4.87 -22.01
N GLY A 224 15.43 -5.43 -21.40
CA GLY A 224 15.43 -6.79 -20.85
C GLY A 224 16.43 -6.98 -19.70
N CYS A 225 16.71 -5.94 -18.90
CA CYS A 225 17.60 -6.04 -17.75
C CYS A 225 16.98 -6.93 -16.66
N LYS A 226 17.82 -7.71 -15.98
CA LYS A 226 17.40 -8.42 -14.77
C LYS A 226 17.05 -7.43 -13.65
N LEU A 227 16.23 -7.89 -12.71
CA LEU A 227 15.72 -7.03 -11.63
C LEU A 227 16.83 -6.53 -10.68
N ASP A 228 17.89 -7.32 -10.51
CA ASP A 228 19.06 -7.05 -9.66
C ASP A 228 20.30 -6.59 -10.42
N GLU A 229 20.21 -6.47 -11.74
CA GLU A 229 21.34 -6.07 -12.60
C GLU A 229 21.70 -4.59 -12.41
N ILE A 230 22.98 -4.30 -12.17
CA ILE A 230 23.49 -2.92 -12.13
C ILE A 230 23.87 -2.51 -13.56
N VAL A 231 23.40 -1.34 -13.99
CA VAL A 231 23.62 -0.83 -15.34
C VAL A 231 24.10 0.63 -15.30
N ASP A 232 24.78 1.08 -16.34
CA ASP A 232 25.08 2.50 -16.53
C ASP A 232 24.03 3.18 -17.40
N VAL A 233 23.78 4.46 -17.14
CA VAL A 233 22.72 5.23 -17.82
C VAL A 233 23.26 6.54 -18.37
N THR A 234 22.78 6.87 -19.58
CA THR A 234 22.96 8.22 -20.13
C THR A 234 21.63 8.97 -20.02
N LEU A 235 21.67 10.21 -19.53
CA LEU A 235 20.51 11.08 -19.35
C LEU A 235 20.74 12.46 -19.97
N PRO A 236 19.72 13.12 -20.55
CA PRO A 236 19.85 14.50 -21.03
C PRO A 236 19.98 15.51 -19.89
N SER A 237 19.22 15.31 -18.83
CA SER A 237 19.26 16.12 -17.62
C SER A 237 18.69 15.39 -16.42
N TRP A 238 19.15 15.74 -15.24
CA TRP A 238 18.59 15.27 -13.96
C TRP A 238 18.96 16.23 -12.83
N PRO A 239 18.21 16.28 -11.73
CA PRO A 239 18.60 17.05 -10.54
C PRO A 239 19.82 16.41 -9.87
N LYS A 240 20.96 17.10 -9.94
CA LYS A 240 22.25 16.55 -9.45
C LYS A 240 22.26 16.29 -7.94
N GLU A 241 21.51 17.09 -7.19
CA GLU A 241 21.36 16.95 -5.73
C GLU A 241 20.71 15.61 -5.34
N TYR A 242 19.97 15.00 -6.27
CA TYR A 242 19.26 13.73 -6.07
C TYR A 242 19.87 12.56 -6.85
N GLU A 243 21.10 12.72 -7.34
CA GLU A 243 21.77 11.68 -8.16
C GLU A 243 21.91 10.36 -7.39
N ASP A 244 22.31 10.40 -6.12
CA ASP A 244 22.47 9.21 -5.29
C ASP A 244 21.12 8.49 -5.06
N VAL A 245 20.04 9.24 -4.90
CA VAL A 245 18.69 8.68 -4.78
C VAL A 245 18.27 7.99 -6.08
N ILE A 246 18.58 8.59 -7.23
CA ILE A 246 18.30 8.00 -8.54
C ILE A 246 19.08 6.68 -8.68
N LYS A 247 20.38 6.68 -8.43
CA LYS A 247 21.24 5.49 -8.50
C LYS A 247 20.72 4.36 -7.61
N ALA A 248 20.46 4.65 -6.35
CA ALA A 248 19.99 3.66 -5.39
C ALA A 248 18.63 3.02 -5.79
N LYS A 249 17.66 3.84 -6.27
CA LYS A 249 16.32 3.36 -6.65
C LYS A 249 16.25 2.67 -8.00
N THR A 250 17.25 2.85 -8.85
CA THR A 250 17.26 2.30 -10.21
C THR A 250 18.35 1.27 -10.46
N LEU A 251 19.18 0.96 -9.44
CA LEU A 251 20.35 0.08 -9.57
C LEU A 251 21.28 0.54 -10.72
N VAL A 252 21.57 1.85 -10.75
CA VAL A 252 22.46 2.46 -11.71
C VAL A 252 23.82 2.71 -11.08
N GLY A 253 24.90 2.21 -11.71
CA GLY A 253 26.28 2.44 -11.27
C GLY A 253 26.72 3.86 -11.59
N LYS A 254 26.64 4.26 -12.86
CA LYS A 254 27.09 5.57 -13.33
C LYS A 254 26.01 6.27 -14.17
N ILE A 255 25.85 7.58 -13.94
CA ILE A 255 25.02 8.45 -14.78
C ILE A 255 25.94 9.35 -15.59
N THR A 256 25.73 9.39 -16.90
CA THR A 256 26.48 10.24 -17.83
C THR A 256 25.53 11.16 -18.58
N LYS A 257 26.02 12.34 -18.97
CA LYS A 257 25.21 13.30 -19.75
C LYS A 257 25.23 12.91 -21.23
N GLY A 258 24.06 12.91 -21.88
CA GLY A 258 23.91 12.65 -23.30
C GLY A 258 22.63 13.27 -23.88
N LYS A 259 22.35 13.00 -25.14
CA LYS A 259 21.17 13.57 -25.83
C LYS A 259 19.89 12.80 -25.52
N GLU A 260 19.99 11.50 -25.29
CA GLU A 260 18.86 10.60 -25.08
C GLU A 260 19.09 9.68 -23.88
N VAL A 261 18.01 9.10 -23.38
CA VAL A 261 18.07 8.12 -22.29
C VAL A 261 18.43 6.76 -22.85
N THR A 262 19.63 6.29 -22.55
CA THR A 262 20.12 4.97 -22.98
C THR A 262 20.66 4.17 -21.79
N ILE A 263 20.49 2.85 -21.86
CA ILE A 263 21.04 1.90 -20.89
C ILE A 263 22.29 1.26 -21.49
N LYS A 264 23.34 1.17 -20.72
CA LYS A 264 24.56 0.41 -21.02
C LYS A 264 24.68 -0.71 -19.99
N LYS A 265 24.67 -1.95 -20.47
CA LYS A 265 24.92 -3.16 -19.65
C LYS A 265 26.40 -3.32 -19.40
#